data_73c9cdbf879c27ee3a0323be9874d03b
#
_entry.id   73c9cdbf879c27ee3a0323be9874d03b
#
_cell.length_a   1.000
_cell.length_b   1.000
_cell.length_c   1.000
_cell.angle_alpha   90.00
_cell.angle_beta   90.00
_cell.angle_gamma   90.00
#
_symmetry.space_group_name_H-M   'P 1'
#
loop_
_entity.id
_entity.type
_entity.pdbx_description
1 polymer ?
#
loop_
_entity_poly.entity_id
_entity_poly.type
_entity_poly.pdbx_seq_one_letter_code
_entity_poly.pdbx_strand_id
1 'polypeptide(L)'
;MATLSSHLLNSVNGTHANGVKVIILQIKPNGDRKTFIETETDVGGRVLKDFDLTSEDCLCDYEMICKTADYFSEKNIVSEVIVKFKMEDPKKKYHLPIIISPNGYSIW
;
A
#
# COMPACT_ATOMS: atom_id res chain seq x y z
N MET A 1 5.81 -2.00 -18.77
CA MET A 1 4.88 -2.34 -17.66
C MET A 1 5.54 -2.02 -16.35
N ALA A 2 4.83 -1.38 -15.44
CA ALA A 2 5.29 -1.09 -14.10
C ALA A 2 4.85 -2.19 -13.14
N THR A 3 5.56 -2.34 -12.03
CA THR A 3 5.19 -3.27 -10.96
C THR A 3 5.16 -2.53 -9.64
N LEU A 4 4.10 -2.72 -8.88
CA LEU A 4 4.01 -2.27 -7.49
C LEU A 4 3.97 -3.49 -6.59
N SER A 5 4.88 -3.52 -5.62
CA SER A 5 4.91 -4.57 -4.61
C SER A 5 4.97 -3.96 -3.22
N SER A 6 4.41 -4.69 -2.27
CA SER A 6 4.48 -4.35 -0.86
C SER A 6 4.71 -5.62 -0.05
N HIS A 7 5.20 -5.45 1.16
CA HIS A 7 5.37 -6.54 2.11
C HIS A 7 5.05 -5.99 3.50
N LEU A 8 3.98 -6.50 4.11
CA LEU A 8 3.54 -6.09 5.42
C LEU A 8 3.96 -7.12 6.46
N LEU A 9 4.71 -6.66 7.46
CA LEU A 9 5.14 -7.48 8.60
C LEU A 9 4.40 -7.02 9.86
N ASN A 10 3.91 -7.98 10.63
CA ASN A 10 3.28 -7.74 11.92
C ASN A 10 4.37 -7.71 12.99
N SER A 11 4.64 -6.53 13.56
CA SER A 11 5.71 -6.37 14.55
C SER A 11 5.35 -6.94 15.93
N VAL A 12 4.08 -7.23 16.19
CA VAL A 12 3.65 -7.80 17.48
C VAL A 12 4.18 -9.21 17.65
N ASN A 13 4.16 -10.02 16.59
CA ASN A 13 4.60 -11.42 16.63
C ASN A 13 5.67 -11.79 15.61
N GLY A 14 6.14 -10.82 14.82
CA GLY A 14 7.19 -11.03 13.83
C GLY A 14 6.75 -11.82 12.60
N THR A 15 5.44 -12.00 12.39
CA THR A 15 4.92 -12.76 11.25
C THR A 15 4.56 -11.89 10.07
N HIS A 16 4.33 -12.53 8.93
CA HIS A 16 3.80 -11.85 7.75
C HIS A 16 2.33 -11.51 7.97
N ALA A 17 1.93 -10.28 7.64
CA ALA A 17 0.55 -9.82 7.84
C ALA A 17 -0.33 -10.26 6.68
N ASN A 18 -1.00 -11.39 6.83
CA ASN A 18 -1.91 -11.96 5.84
C ASN A 18 -3.31 -11.34 5.94
N GLY A 19 -3.93 -11.07 4.79
CA GLY A 19 -5.33 -10.64 4.74
C GLY A 19 -5.56 -9.18 5.11
N VAL A 20 -4.53 -8.34 5.05
CA VAL A 20 -4.69 -6.89 5.24
C VAL A 20 -5.24 -6.28 3.97
N LYS A 21 -6.35 -5.58 4.05
CA LYS A 21 -6.92 -4.86 2.91
C LYS A 21 -6.05 -3.67 2.55
N VAL A 22 -5.71 -3.56 1.27
CA VAL A 22 -4.86 -2.50 0.72
C VAL A 22 -5.57 -1.85 -0.45
N ILE A 23 -5.67 -0.52 -0.40
CA ILE A 23 -6.26 0.28 -1.46
C ILE A 23 -5.20 1.24 -1.97
N ILE A 24 -5.00 1.27 -3.29
CA ILE A 24 -4.16 2.27 -3.94
C ILE A 24 -5.08 3.30 -4.58
N LEU A 25 -4.99 4.54 -4.12
CA LEU A 25 -5.67 5.67 -4.73
C LEU A 25 -4.74 6.40 -5.70
N GLN A 26 -5.28 6.81 -6.83
CA GLN A 26 -4.63 7.72 -7.74
C GLN A 26 -5.18 9.12 -7.52
N ILE A 27 -4.29 10.08 -7.35
CA ILE A 27 -4.65 11.49 -7.14
C ILE A 27 -4.14 12.27 -8.35
N LYS A 28 -5.06 12.78 -9.15
CA LYS A 28 -4.71 13.56 -10.35
C LYS A 28 -4.17 14.92 -9.96
N PRO A 29 -3.41 15.60 -10.84
CA PRO A 29 -2.91 16.95 -10.57
C PRO A 29 -3.99 17.96 -10.19
N ASN A 30 -5.22 17.79 -10.69
CA ASN A 30 -6.37 18.65 -10.34
C ASN A 30 -7.00 18.31 -8.97
N GLY A 31 -6.49 17.28 -8.28
CA GLY A 31 -6.98 16.83 -6.98
C GLY A 31 -8.03 15.72 -7.03
N ASP A 32 -8.50 15.33 -8.20
CA ASP A 32 -9.45 14.22 -8.33
C ASP A 32 -8.82 12.91 -7.88
N ARG A 33 -9.58 12.13 -7.12
CA ARG A 33 -9.12 10.87 -6.52
C ARG A 33 -9.96 9.73 -7.05
N LYS A 34 -9.30 8.62 -7.38
CA LYS A 34 -10.00 7.39 -7.75
C LYS A 34 -9.25 6.16 -7.26
N THR A 35 -9.97 5.08 -7.04
CA THR A 35 -9.35 3.80 -6.71
C THR A 35 -8.61 3.26 -7.94
N PHE A 36 -7.32 3.00 -7.79
CA PHE A 36 -6.47 2.47 -8.83
C PHE A 36 -6.34 0.95 -8.71
N ILE A 37 -6.11 0.45 -7.48
CA ILE A 37 -6.03 -0.97 -7.16
C ILE A 37 -6.71 -1.18 -5.82
N GLU A 38 -7.47 -2.27 -5.68
CA GLU A 38 -8.02 -2.72 -4.42
C GLU A 38 -7.70 -4.20 -4.26
N THR A 39 -7.04 -4.56 -3.17
CA THR A 39 -6.53 -5.91 -2.97
C THR A 39 -6.36 -6.21 -1.48
N GLU A 40 -5.82 -7.36 -1.16
CA GLU A 40 -5.37 -7.68 0.20
C GLU A 40 -4.06 -8.46 0.12
N THR A 41 -3.30 -8.43 1.22
CA THR A 41 -2.04 -9.17 1.31
C THR A 41 -2.31 -10.68 1.30
N ASP A 42 -1.37 -11.43 0.72
CA ASP A 42 -1.40 -12.89 0.69
C ASP A 42 -0.82 -13.49 1.98
N VAL A 43 -0.68 -14.82 2.01
CA VAL A 43 -0.15 -15.54 3.17
C VAL A 43 1.28 -15.12 3.54
N GLY A 44 2.03 -14.58 2.61
CA GLY A 44 3.37 -14.02 2.84
C GLY A 44 3.35 -12.54 3.22
N GLY A 45 2.18 -11.95 3.43
CA GLY A 45 2.04 -10.52 3.72
C GLY A 45 2.33 -9.64 2.51
N ARG A 46 2.28 -10.18 1.31
CA ARG A 46 2.71 -9.49 0.11
C ARG A 46 1.56 -9.05 -0.78
N VAL A 47 1.78 -7.96 -1.47
CA VAL A 47 0.98 -7.49 -2.60
C VAL A 47 1.92 -7.39 -3.80
N LEU A 48 1.50 -7.89 -4.94
CA LEU A 48 2.24 -7.78 -6.20
C LEU A 48 1.26 -7.51 -7.33
N LYS A 49 1.42 -6.38 -7.99
CA LYS A 49 0.56 -5.98 -9.12
C LYS A 49 1.41 -5.43 -10.26
N ASP A 50 1.13 -5.93 -11.46
CA ASP A 50 1.70 -5.41 -12.71
C ASP A 50 0.61 -4.63 -13.44
N PHE A 51 0.98 -3.50 -14.02
CA PHE A 51 0.03 -2.64 -14.73
C PHE A 51 0.75 -1.71 -15.68
N ASP A 52 0.02 -1.17 -16.65
CA ASP A 52 0.54 -0.16 -17.55
C ASP A 52 0.26 1.23 -16.97
N LEU A 53 1.27 2.10 -17.04
CA LEU A 53 1.14 3.50 -16.68
C LEU A 53 1.19 4.35 -17.94
N THR A 54 0.18 5.16 -18.16
CA THR A 54 0.19 6.17 -19.21
C THR A 54 1.07 7.34 -18.80
N SER A 55 1.39 8.23 -19.74
CA SER A 55 2.13 9.44 -19.39
C SER A 55 1.36 10.31 -18.39
N GLU A 56 0.04 10.31 -18.44
CA GLU A 56 -0.81 11.02 -17.48
C GLU A 56 -0.76 10.38 -16.09
N ASP A 57 -0.77 9.04 -16.02
CA ASP A 57 -0.65 8.31 -14.77
C ASP A 57 0.67 8.63 -14.05
N CYS A 58 1.74 8.87 -14.79
CA CYS A 58 3.05 9.21 -14.23
C CYS A 58 3.11 10.62 -13.64
N LEU A 59 2.11 11.46 -13.89
CA LEU A 59 1.99 12.81 -13.32
C LEU A 59 1.16 12.84 -12.03
N CYS A 60 0.54 11.72 -11.67
CA CYS A 60 -0.32 11.63 -10.51
C CYS A 60 0.46 11.32 -9.24
N ASP A 61 -0.09 11.71 -8.09
CA ASP A 61 0.30 11.16 -6.80
C ASP A 61 -0.51 9.90 -6.52
N TYR A 62 0.02 9.07 -5.63
CA TYR A 62 -0.64 7.83 -5.21
C TYR A 62 -0.62 7.72 -3.70
N GLU A 63 -1.64 7.05 -3.15
CA GLU A 63 -1.67 6.71 -1.73
C GLU A 63 -1.92 5.23 -1.58
N MET A 64 -1.06 4.55 -0.81
CA MET A 64 -1.30 3.17 -0.39
C MET A 64 -1.94 3.21 0.98
N ILE A 65 -3.19 2.74 1.09
CA ILE A 65 -3.96 2.71 2.33
C ILE A 65 -4.05 1.28 2.82
N CYS A 66 -3.45 1.00 3.97
CA CYS A 66 -3.48 -0.30 4.61
C CYS A 66 -4.48 -0.25 5.78
N LYS A 67 -5.51 -1.10 5.73
CA LYS A 67 -6.58 -1.15 6.73
C LYS A 67 -6.13 -1.94 7.96
N THR A 68 -5.23 -1.37 8.74
CA THR A 68 -4.58 -2.07 9.86
C THR A 68 -5.49 -2.30 11.05
N ALA A 69 -6.44 -1.39 11.31
CA ALA A 69 -7.39 -1.56 12.41
C ALA A 69 -8.24 -2.82 12.26
N ASP A 70 -8.66 -3.13 11.03
CA ASP A 70 -9.44 -4.33 10.74
C ASP A 70 -8.61 -5.60 10.93
N TYR A 71 -7.31 -5.52 10.62
CA TYR A 71 -6.39 -6.65 10.74
C TYR A 71 -6.11 -7.01 12.21
N PHE A 72 -5.83 -6.00 13.04
CA PHE A 72 -5.41 -6.26 14.42
C PHE A 72 -6.55 -6.59 15.38
N SER A 73 -7.79 -6.39 15.06
CA SER A 73 -8.97 -6.74 15.86
C SER A 73 -8.98 -6.30 17.34
N GLU A 74 -7.88 -5.83 17.88
CA GLU A 74 -7.74 -5.29 19.24
C GLU A 74 -7.83 -3.77 19.21
N LYS A 75 -7.98 -3.14 20.39
CA LYS A 75 -7.87 -1.69 20.48
C LYS A 75 -6.52 -1.22 19.97
N ASN A 76 -6.55 -0.38 18.95
CA ASN A 76 -5.35 0.19 18.38
C ASN A 76 -5.54 1.70 18.13
N ILE A 77 -4.45 2.43 18.22
CA ILE A 77 -4.45 3.88 18.00
C ILE A 77 -4.40 4.16 16.50
N VAL A 78 -3.62 3.37 15.75
CA VAL A 78 -3.48 3.55 14.30
C VAL A 78 -4.62 2.82 13.60
N SER A 79 -5.51 3.58 12.98
CA SER A 79 -6.66 3.01 12.25
C SER A 79 -6.29 2.58 10.83
N GLU A 80 -5.38 3.30 10.20
CA GLU A 80 -4.91 3.04 8.84
C GLU A 80 -3.48 3.52 8.70
N VAL A 81 -2.72 2.87 7.83
CA VAL A 81 -1.41 3.38 7.40
C VAL A 81 -1.57 3.89 5.98
N ILE A 82 -1.23 5.15 5.75
CA ILE A 82 -1.32 5.78 4.44
C ILE A 82 0.08 6.24 4.03
N VAL A 83 0.57 5.71 2.92
CA VAL A 83 1.86 6.12 2.36
C VAL A 83 1.60 6.81 1.03
N LYS A 84 1.99 8.07 0.95
CA LYS A 84 1.88 8.84 -0.30
C LYS A 84 3.17 8.66 -1.11
N PHE A 85 3.04 8.33 -2.38
CA PHE A 85 4.18 8.02 -3.23
C PHE A 85 3.91 8.43 -4.68
N LYS A 86 4.96 8.34 -5.51
CA LYS A 86 4.88 8.64 -6.94
C LYS A 86 5.35 7.45 -7.76
N MET A 87 4.82 7.33 -8.96
CA MET A 87 5.26 6.35 -9.95
C MET A 87 5.50 7.07 -11.27
N GLU A 88 6.67 7.72 -11.37
CA GLU A 88 7.00 8.61 -12.49
C GLU A 88 7.57 7.89 -13.71
N ASP A 89 8.05 6.66 -13.54
CA ASP A 89 8.64 5.86 -14.62
C ASP A 89 7.70 4.68 -14.94
N PRO A 90 7.15 4.61 -16.18
CA PRO A 90 6.17 3.57 -16.54
C PRO A 90 6.77 2.17 -16.66
N LYS A 91 8.08 2.01 -16.54
CA LYS A 91 8.78 0.72 -16.67
C LYS A 91 9.47 0.27 -15.38
N LYS A 92 9.28 1.00 -14.29
CA LYS A 92 10.01 0.74 -13.05
C LYS A 92 9.24 -0.22 -12.15
N LYS A 93 9.98 -0.88 -11.24
CA LYS A 93 9.42 -1.64 -10.13
C LYS A 93 9.45 -0.77 -8.88
N TYR A 94 8.30 -0.68 -8.22
CA TYR A 94 8.14 0.11 -6.99
C TYR A 94 7.86 -0.84 -5.84
N HIS A 95 8.59 -0.68 -4.74
CA HIS A 95 8.46 -1.56 -3.58
C HIS A 95 8.27 -0.73 -2.31
N LEU A 96 7.17 -0.98 -1.59
CA LEU A 96 6.80 -0.26 -0.37
C LEU A 96 6.63 -1.26 0.78
N PRO A 97 7.71 -1.66 1.46
CA PRO A 97 7.61 -2.56 2.61
C PRO A 97 7.25 -1.79 3.88
N ILE A 98 6.34 -2.33 4.70
CA ILE A 98 5.84 -1.66 5.90
C ILE A 98 5.76 -2.65 7.05
N ILE A 99 6.31 -2.26 8.20
CA ILE A 99 6.13 -2.97 9.46
C ILE A 99 4.95 -2.32 10.17
N ILE A 100 3.94 -3.09 10.51
CA ILE A 100 2.70 -2.60 11.13
C ILE A 100 2.54 -3.11 12.54
N SER A 101 1.91 -2.29 13.38
CA SER A 101 1.54 -2.63 14.75
C SER A 101 0.23 -1.92 15.11
N PRO A 102 -0.44 -2.29 16.23
CA PRO A 102 -1.64 -1.57 16.66
C PRO A 102 -1.42 -0.09 16.96
N ASN A 103 -0.20 0.30 17.31
CA ASN A 103 0.11 1.65 17.77
C ASN A 103 1.08 2.41 16.88
N GLY A 104 1.48 1.87 15.76
CA GLY A 104 2.42 2.54 14.88
C GLY A 104 2.77 1.76 13.64
N TYR A 105 3.78 2.25 12.92
CA TYR A 105 4.29 1.59 11.73
C TYR A 105 5.68 2.12 11.38
N SER A 106 6.42 1.35 10.58
CA SER A 106 7.71 1.75 10.02
C SER A 106 7.81 1.32 8.57
N ILE A 107 8.57 2.07 7.79
CA ILE A 107 8.91 1.74 6.40
C ILE A 107 10.41 1.41 6.36
N TRP A 108 10.77 0.34 5.65
CA TRP A 108 12.19 -0.03 5.53
C TRP A 108 12.70 -0.17 4.11
#